data_9ee2380005568021f68835552c30534d
#
_entry.id   9ee2380005568021f68835552c30534d
#
_cell.length_a   1.000
_cell.length_b   1.000
_cell.length_c   1.000
_cell.angle_alpha   90.00
_cell.angle_beta   90.00
_cell.angle_gamma   90.00
#
_symmetry.space_group_name_H-M   'P 1'
#
loop_
_entity.id
_entity.type
_entity.pdbx_description
1 polymer ?
#
loop_
_entity_poly.entity_id
_entity_poly.type
_entity_poly.pdbx_seq_one_letter_code
_entity_poly.pdbx_strand_id
1 'polypeptide(L)'
;MTIVELSFQKTVYQLQIMIIVIVTDLYNSTNNGTTVSARRLVEALEERGHEVRLICSGTEGKNRYILPTYQHGLIPKVASWNGMVFCKPIDSIIAKALEGADIVHCYMPFPLEKRVMQMAKEKGIPCTTAMHVQAQHVTYNAGMSGCNLLSSWVYVWIRQYYYQYFDYIHCPSQFMADELERYHYKAKKYVISNGICPIFKPKEVSKIPSLKGKFCILMVGRLSKEKRQDVLIKACSLSKYASNIQLILAGHGPKEEKYHKLSQSLPNPVIFGFYSQSDLVNLYNMCDLYVHAADVESEAISCMEAFACGLVPVIANSPISATKQFALDERSLFKHGDAQDLADHIDYWIEHPEEKKELSKKYIESSAKYDFDHCVDMMIGMFNDAIADKANV
;
A
#
# COMPACT_ATOMS: atom_id res chain seq x y z
N MET A 1 2.24 26.33 -41.32
CA MET A 1 1.74 25.22 -40.48
C MET A 1 2.37 25.41 -39.11
N THR A 2 1.58 25.89 -38.20
CA THR A 2 1.98 26.51 -36.94
C THR A 2 2.13 25.39 -35.87
N ILE A 3 3.30 25.31 -35.28
CA ILE A 3 3.59 24.46 -34.12
C ILE A 3 2.91 25.13 -32.92
N VAL A 4 1.94 24.44 -32.33
CA VAL A 4 1.30 24.88 -31.09
C VAL A 4 2.25 24.51 -29.94
N GLU A 5 2.93 25.52 -29.39
CA GLU A 5 3.65 25.42 -28.12
C GLU A 5 2.62 25.23 -26.98
N LEU A 6 2.55 24.01 -26.46
CA LEU A 6 1.91 23.75 -25.19
C LEU A 6 2.81 24.31 -24.07
N SER A 7 2.53 25.56 -23.69
CA SER A 7 3.12 26.16 -22.51
C SER A 7 2.59 25.42 -21.26
N PHE A 8 3.41 24.58 -20.68
CA PHE A 8 3.23 24.16 -19.29
C PHE A 8 3.40 25.39 -18.40
N GLN A 9 2.29 26.04 -18.06
CA GLN A 9 2.25 26.95 -16.93
C GLN A 9 2.50 26.12 -15.66
N LYS A 10 3.75 26.09 -15.20
CA LYS A 10 4.05 25.80 -13.81
C LYS A 10 3.37 26.89 -12.98
N THR A 11 2.20 26.59 -12.47
CA THR A 11 1.61 27.37 -11.40
C THR A 11 2.53 27.15 -10.20
N VAL A 12 3.41 28.09 -9.95
CA VAL A 12 4.20 28.17 -8.71
C VAL A 12 3.18 28.48 -7.62
N TYR A 13 2.59 27.46 -7.02
CA TYR A 13 1.95 27.63 -5.73
C TYR A 13 3.04 28.10 -4.78
N GLN A 14 2.94 29.36 -4.37
CA GLN A 14 3.73 29.83 -3.23
C GLN A 14 3.41 28.84 -2.11
N LEU A 15 4.42 28.05 -1.69
CA LEU A 15 4.29 27.05 -0.64
C LEU A 15 3.86 27.76 0.65
N GLN A 16 2.56 27.87 0.87
CA GLN A 16 2.04 28.34 2.15
C GLN A 16 2.35 27.23 3.15
N ILE A 17 3.17 27.56 4.15
CA ILE A 17 3.48 26.64 5.25
C ILE A 17 2.18 26.36 6.00
N MET A 18 1.81 25.09 6.11
CA MET A 18 0.60 24.62 6.80
C MET A 18 0.96 23.94 8.11
N ILE A 19 0.06 24.01 9.08
CA ILE A 19 0.04 23.15 10.26
C ILE A 19 -0.91 21.98 9.96
N ILE A 20 -0.34 20.82 9.69
CA ILE A 20 -1.05 19.61 9.25
C ILE A 20 -1.10 18.63 10.42
N VAL A 21 -2.31 18.23 10.83
CA VAL A 21 -2.51 17.18 11.85
C VAL A 21 -2.74 15.84 11.16
N ILE A 22 -1.81 14.91 11.32
CA ILE A 22 -1.95 13.53 10.84
C ILE A 22 -2.42 12.65 12.00
N VAL A 23 -3.42 11.81 11.75
CA VAL A 23 -4.03 10.94 12.77
C VAL A 23 -3.91 9.49 12.34
N THR A 24 -3.28 8.66 13.17
CA THR A 24 -3.17 7.22 12.95
C THR A 24 -2.96 6.49 14.28
N ASP A 25 -3.69 5.40 14.51
CA ASP A 25 -3.57 4.64 15.77
C ASP A 25 -2.17 4.02 15.95
N LEU A 26 -1.55 3.57 14.86
CA LEU A 26 -0.27 2.86 14.88
C LEU A 26 0.76 3.55 13.98
N TYR A 27 1.82 4.08 14.57
CA TYR A 27 2.88 4.78 13.83
C TYR A 27 4.23 4.03 13.80
N ASN A 28 4.54 3.26 14.83
CA ASN A 28 5.86 2.64 15.01
C ASN A 28 5.99 1.23 14.39
N SER A 29 4.96 0.71 13.71
CA SER A 29 5.04 -0.61 13.07
C SER A 29 5.82 -0.54 11.76
N THR A 30 6.74 -1.48 11.57
CA THR A 30 7.48 -1.65 10.31
C THR A 30 6.84 -2.63 9.34
N ASN A 31 5.83 -3.40 9.81
CA ASN A 31 5.23 -4.52 9.05
C ASN A 31 3.85 -4.21 8.48
N ASN A 32 3.39 -2.96 8.58
CA ASN A 32 2.08 -2.52 8.09
C ASN A 32 2.26 -1.45 7.02
N GLY A 33 1.80 -1.72 5.81
CA GLY A 33 1.92 -0.81 4.66
C GLY A 33 1.31 0.58 4.93
N THR A 34 0.16 0.65 5.62
CA THR A 34 -0.50 1.92 5.98
C THR A 34 0.37 2.75 6.92
N THR A 35 1.02 2.11 7.90
CA THR A 35 1.94 2.80 8.84
C THR A 35 3.20 3.32 8.11
N VAL A 36 3.75 2.51 7.21
CA VAL A 36 4.91 2.93 6.40
C VAL A 36 4.54 4.12 5.51
N SER A 37 3.37 4.08 4.87
CA SER A 37 2.84 5.17 4.05
C SER A 37 2.64 6.45 4.87
N ALA A 38 2.00 6.35 6.05
CA ALA A 38 1.80 7.50 6.94
C ALA A 38 3.13 8.14 7.37
N ARG A 39 4.12 7.33 7.72
CA ARG A 39 5.44 7.83 8.14
C ARG A 39 6.16 8.54 6.99
N ARG A 40 6.18 7.94 5.79
CA ARG A 40 6.77 8.56 4.60
C ARG A 40 6.11 9.91 4.28
N LEU A 41 4.78 9.99 4.38
CA LEU A 41 4.06 11.25 4.15
C LEU A 41 4.43 12.30 5.19
N VAL A 42 4.50 11.95 6.48
CA VAL A 42 4.90 12.87 7.56
C VAL A 42 6.31 13.42 7.28
N GLU A 43 7.28 12.54 7.03
CA GLU A 43 8.66 12.92 6.73
C GLU A 43 8.73 13.87 5.51
N ALA A 44 8.03 13.53 4.44
CA ALA A 44 8.02 14.32 3.21
C ALA A 44 7.35 15.70 3.36
N LEU A 45 6.31 15.81 4.19
CA LEU A 45 5.67 17.09 4.49
C LEU A 45 6.58 17.98 5.37
N GLU A 46 7.28 17.38 6.34
CA GLU A 46 8.26 18.09 7.17
C GLU A 46 9.45 18.58 6.33
N GLU A 47 9.96 17.77 5.40
CA GLU A 47 11.02 18.15 4.46
C GLU A 47 10.61 19.32 3.54
N ARG A 48 9.31 19.45 3.23
CA ARG A 48 8.76 20.59 2.47
C ARG A 48 8.48 21.82 3.33
N GLY A 49 8.82 21.77 4.64
CA GLY A 49 8.73 22.89 5.57
C GLY A 49 7.38 23.06 6.25
N HIS A 50 6.44 22.10 6.10
CA HIS A 50 5.18 22.13 6.84
C HIS A 50 5.39 21.76 8.31
N GLU A 51 4.58 22.31 9.22
CA GLU A 51 4.50 21.84 10.58
C GLU A 51 3.57 20.63 10.64
N VAL A 52 4.14 19.42 10.86
CA VAL A 52 3.34 18.22 10.99
C VAL A 52 3.16 17.85 12.47
N ARG A 53 1.92 17.70 12.89
CA ARG A 53 1.55 17.22 14.22
C ARG A 53 0.93 15.83 14.09
N LEU A 54 1.48 14.89 14.85
CA LEU A 54 1.08 13.49 14.75
C LEU A 54 0.32 13.06 16.01
N ILE A 55 -0.95 12.66 15.87
CA ILE A 55 -1.74 12.02 16.93
C ILE A 55 -1.67 10.50 16.73
N CYS A 56 -1.03 9.78 17.66
CA CYS A 56 -0.81 8.33 17.53
C CYS A 56 -0.57 7.64 18.88
N SER A 57 -0.39 6.31 18.83
CA SER A 57 0.28 5.57 19.92
C SER A 57 1.80 5.51 19.69
N GLY A 58 2.54 5.16 20.71
CA GLY A 58 3.97 4.84 20.60
C GLY A 58 4.88 5.74 21.44
N THR A 59 6.04 6.11 20.89
CA THR A 59 7.07 6.85 21.61
C THR A 59 6.95 8.36 21.41
N GLU A 60 7.28 9.11 22.43
CA GLU A 60 7.36 10.57 22.41
C GLU A 60 8.33 11.07 21.32
N GLY A 61 8.09 12.27 20.83
CA GLY A 61 8.90 12.94 19.82
C GLY A 61 8.42 14.36 19.57
N LYS A 62 9.13 15.10 18.76
CA LYS A 62 8.75 16.48 18.39
C LYS A 62 7.37 16.42 17.68
N ASN A 63 6.46 17.30 18.09
CA ASN A 63 5.10 17.40 17.53
C ASN A 63 4.29 16.08 17.57
N ARG A 64 4.60 15.18 18.50
CA ARG A 64 3.86 13.91 18.70
C ARG A 64 2.96 14.01 19.91
N TYR A 65 1.69 13.74 19.70
CA TYR A 65 0.63 13.76 20.69
C TYR A 65 0.23 12.32 20.99
N ILE A 66 0.89 11.72 21.99
CA ILE A 66 0.80 10.29 22.28
C ILE A 66 -0.43 9.98 23.10
N LEU A 67 -1.18 8.99 22.63
CA LEU A 67 -2.38 8.49 23.29
C LEU A 67 -2.16 7.05 23.79
N PRO A 68 -2.75 6.69 24.95
CA PRO A 68 -2.74 5.33 25.43
C PRO A 68 -3.60 4.43 24.53
N THR A 69 -3.27 3.15 24.50
CA THR A 69 -4.03 2.15 23.74
C THR A 69 -5.02 1.40 24.61
N TYR A 70 -6.08 0.88 24.00
CA TYR A 70 -6.98 -0.04 24.69
C TYR A 70 -6.26 -1.36 24.97
N GLN A 71 -6.08 -1.71 26.26
CA GLN A 71 -5.36 -2.91 26.70
C GLN A 71 -6.28 -4.12 26.89
N HIS A 72 -7.57 -3.90 27.17
CA HIS A 72 -8.52 -4.94 27.59
C HIS A 72 -9.79 -4.92 26.73
N GLY A 73 -10.35 -6.11 26.50
CA GLY A 73 -11.59 -6.31 25.74
C GLY A 73 -11.43 -7.23 24.54
N LEU A 74 -12.53 -7.68 23.96
CA LEU A 74 -12.54 -8.58 22.80
C LEU A 74 -11.99 -7.92 21.55
N ILE A 75 -12.38 -6.66 21.29
CA ILE A 75 -11.98 -5.92 20.09
C ILE A 75 -10.47 -5.67 20.05
N PRO A 76 -9.81 -5.13 21.10
CA PRO A 76 -8.35 -5.01 21.15
C PRO A 76 -7.62 -6.35 21.00
N LYS A 77 -8.16 -7.43 21.58
CA LYS A 77 -7.56 -8.77 21.48
C LYS A 77 -7.59 -9.31 20.04
N VAL A 78 -8.69 -9.15 19.34
CA VAL A 78 -8.81 -9.56 17.92
C VAL A 78 -7.95 -8.67 17.03
N ALA A 79 -7.90 -7.36 17.30
CA ALA A 79 -7.07 -6.41 16.56
C ALA A 79 -5.58 -6.73 16.71
N SER A 80 -5.10 -7.05 17.93
CA SER A 80 -3.69 -7.38 18.17
C SER A 80 -3.23 -8.63 17.41
N TRP A 81 -4.09 -9.62 17.20
CA TRP A 81 -3.79 -10.78 16.35
C TRP A 81 -3.50 -10.40 14.89
N ASN A 82 -4.07 -9.29 14.43
CA ASN A 82 -3.83 -8.75 13.10
C ASN A 82 -2.74 -7.65 13.09
N GLY A 83 -2.05 -7.43 14.21
CA GLY A 83 -1.04 -6.39 14.34
C GLY A 83 -1.63 -4.97 14.35
N MET A 84 -2.93 -4.84 14.68
CA MET A 84 -3.63 -3.56 14.82
C MET A 84 -3.68 -3.13 16.27
N VAL A 85 -3.67 -1.82 16.50
CA VAL A 85 -3.76 -1.19 17.82
C VAL A 85 -4.83 -0.11 17.73
N PHE A 86 -5.62 0.07 18.79
CA PHE A 86 -6.59 1.17 18.89
C PHE A 86 -6.21 2.11 20.04
N CYS A 87 -6.07 3.38 19.72
CA CYS A 87 -5.83 4.42 20.69
C CYS A 87 -7.13 4.79 21.44
N LYS A 88 -6.99 5.11 22.71
CA LYS A 88 -8.07 5.70 23.51
C LYS A 88 -8.03 7.22 23.30
N PRO A 89 -9.07 7.85 22.74
CA PRO A 89 -9.12 9.29 22.56
C PRO A 89 -9.08 10.01 23.91
N ILE A 90 -8.24 11.05 24.01
CA ILE A 90 -8.17 11.96 25.17
C ILE A 90 -8.32 13.39 24.65
N ASP A 91 -9.47 13.99 24.89
CA ASP A 91 -9.86 15.29 24.32
C ASP A 91 -8.86 16.40 24.61
N SER A 92 -8.24 16.44 25.80
CA SER A 92 -7.24 17.47 26.16
C SER A 92 -5.96 17.38 25.33
N ILE A 93 -5.56 16.16 24.93
CA ILE A 93 -4.39 15.95 24.08
C ILE A 93 -4.75 16.29 22.62
N ILE A 94 -5.91 15.85 22.17
CA ILE A 94 -6.42 16.16 20.83
C ILE A 94 -6.58 17.67 20.65
N ALA A 95 -7.18 18.35 21.64
CA ALA A 95 -7.37 19.81 21.58
C ALA A 95 -6.05 20.58 21.41
N LYS A 96 -4.97 20.16 22.07
CA LYS A 96 -3.62 20.74 21.91
C LYS A 96 -3.05 20.50 20.50
N ALA A 97 -3.24 19.32 19.94
CA ALA A 97 -2.78 19.01 18.59
C ALA A 97 -3.52 19.86 17.54
N LEU A 98 -4.80 20.15 17.77
CA LEU A 98 -5.65 20.93 16.87
C LEU A 98 -5.49 22.45 16.99
N GLU A 99 -4.72 22.96 17.95
CA GLU A 99 -4.58 24.39 18.17
C GLU A 99 -3.87 25.07 16.98
N GLY A 100 -4.57 25.95 16.27
CA GLY A 100 -4.06 26.64 15.09
C GLY A 100 -3.79 25.75 13.87
N ALA A 101 -4.30 24.50 13.85
CA ALA A 101 -4.14 23.61 12.71
C ALA A 101 -4.94 24.11 11.50
N ASP A 102 -4.32 24.01 10.31
CA ASP A 102 -4.94 24.38 9.04
C ASP A 102 -5.79 23.23 8.48
N ILE A 103 -5.37 21.97 8.74
CA ILE A 103 -6.04 20.76 8.22
C ILE A 103 -5.76 19.55 9.09
N VAL A 104 -6.72 18.60 9.08
CA VAL A 104 -6.59 17.27 9.67
C VAL A 104 -6.69 16.22 8.58
N HIS A 105 -5.75 15.26 8.56
CA HIS A 105 -5.81 14.07 7.71
C HIS A 105 -5.84 12.79 8.55
N CYS A 106 -6.92 12.01 8.40
CA CYS A 106 -7.16 10.78 9.14
C CYS A 106 -6.87 9.56 8.27
N TYR A 107 -6.06 8.62 8.80
CA TYR A 107 -5.64 7.44 8.03
C TYR A 107 -6.63 6.27 8.08
N MET A 108 -7.37 6.11 9.17
CA MET A 108 -8.17 4.91 9.42
C MET A 108 -9.58 5.27 9.93
N PRO A 109 -10.62 4.43 9.65
CA PRO A 109 -11.98 4.68 10.13
C PRO A 109 -12.18 4.17 11.57
N PHE A 110 -11.30 4.55 12.50
CA PHE A 110 -11.32 4.07 13.89
C PHE A 110 -11.85 5.12 14.87
N PRO A 111 -12.12 4.74 16.15
CA PRO A 111 -12.69 5.65 17.13
C PRO A 111 -11.85 6.91 17.38
N LEU A 112 -10.51 6.81 17.32
CA LEU A 112 -9.62 7.96 17.47
C LEU A 112 -9.88 8.98 16.36
N GLU A 113 -9.77 8.58 15.11
CA GLU A 113 -9.93 9.45 13.96
C GLU A 113 -11.33 10.07 13.91
N LYS A 114 -12.35 9.30 14.29
CA LYS A 114 -13.72 9.81 14.41
C LYS A 114 -13.82 10.91 15.45
N ARG A 115 -13.19 10.75 16.64
CA ARG A 115 -13.20 11.77 17.69
C ARG A 115 -12.42 13.02 17.27
N VAL A 116 -11.24 12.85 16.67
CA VAL A 116 -10.44 13.97 16.17
C VAL A 116 -11.21 14.76 15.12
N MET A 117 -11.83 14.08 14.16
CA MET A 117 -12.69 14.70 13.13
C MET A 117 -13.82 15.52 13.74
N GLN A 118 -14.51 14.98 14.76
CA GLN A 118 -15.59 15.71 15.45
C GLN A 118 -15.07 17.00 16.09
N MET A 119 -13.98 16.92 16.85
CA MET A 119 -13.38 18.08 17.50
C MET A 119 -12.81 19.11 16.52
N ALA A 120 -12.26 18.65 15.39
CA ALA A 120 -11.77 19.52 14.32
C ALA A 120 -12.94 20.28 13.67
N LYS A 121 -14.05 19.60 13.38
CA LYS A 121 -15.27 20.23 12.83
C LYS A 121 -15.87 21.27 13.78
N GLU A 122 -15.91 21.00 15.08
CA GLU A 122 -16.35 21.95 16.10
C GLU A 122 -15.50 23.23 16.10
N LYS A 123 -14.21 23.12 15.71
CA LYS A 123 -13.28 24.26 15.59
C LYS A 123 -13.23 24.89 14.19
N GLY A 124 -14.03 24.38 13.24
CA GLY A 124 -14.02 24.86 11.86
C GLY A 124 -12.81 24.41 11.04
N ILE A 125 -12.00 23.43 11.52
CA ILE A 125 -10.82 22.92 10.82
C ILE A 125 -11.27 21.90 9.75
N PRO A 126 -10.85 22.04 8.48
CA PRO A 126 -11.16 21.08 7.42
C PRO A 126 -10.52 19.73 7.70
N CYS A 127 -11.24 18.66 7.30
CA CYS A 127 -10.81 17.29 7.53
C CYS A 127 -10.84 16.49 6.23
N THR A 128 -9.75 15.76 5.97
CA THR A 128 -9.65 14.77 4.90
C THR A 128 -9.39 13.39 5.52
N THR A 129 -9.66 12.33 4.77
CA THR A 129 -9.38 10.97 5.24
C THR A 129 -8.87 10.08 4.12
N ALA A 130 -8.19 8.99 4.47
CA ALA A 130 -7.72 7.99 3.52
C ALA A 130 -8.57 6.72 3.56
N MET A 131 -8.68 6.04 2.41
CA MET A 131 -9.34 4.74 2.28
C MET A 131 -8.31 3.63 2.19
N HIS A 132 -7.75 3.23 3.34
CA HIS A 132 -6.80 2.12 3.44
C HIS A 132 -7.44 0.81 3.92
N VAL A 133 -8.71 0.83 4.32
CA VAL A 133 -9.44 -0.36 4.76
C VAL A 133 -10.30 -0.88 3.64
N GLN A 134 -9.87 -1.94 3.00
CA GLN A 134 -10.69 -2.68 2.05
C GLN A 134 -11.55 -3.71 2.81
N ALA A 135 -12.87 -3.70 2.60
CA ALA A 135 -13.79 -4.59 3.31
C ALA A 135 -13.47 -6.08 3.11
N GLN A 136 -12.96 -6.43 1.92
CA GLN A 136 -12.55 -7.79 1.60
C GLN A 136 -11.36 -8.26 2.45
N HIS A 137 -10.44 -7.39 2.88
CA HIS A 137 -9.39 -7.75 3.85
C HIS A 137 -9.99 -8.19 5.18
N VAL A 138 -11.04 -7.49 5.64
CA VAL A 138 -11.72 -7.81 6.92
C VAL A 138 -12.38 -9.19 6.81
N THR A 139 -13.15 -9.43 5.75
CA THR A 139 -13.88 -10.72 5.57
C THR A 139 -12.93 -11.87 5.30
N TYR A 140 -11.83 -11.64 4.58
CA TYR A 140 -10.81 -12.65 4.29
C TYR A 140 -10.11 -13.12 5.59
N ASN A 141 -9.73 -12.18 6.45
CA ASN A 141 -9.10 -12.48 7.74
C ASN A 141 -10.05 -13.13 8.74
N ALA A 142 -11.35 -12.84 8.65
CA ALA A 142 -12.40 -13.52 9.43
C ALA A 142 -12.72 -14.93 8.93
N GLY A 143 -12.02 -15.43 7.91
CA GLY A 143 -12.26 -16.77 7.33
C GLY A 143 -13.45 -16.84 6.38
N MET A 144 -14.10 -15.73 6.10
CA MET A 144 -15.28 -15.60 5.22
C MET A 144 -14.93 -15.06 3.84
N SER A 145 -13.82 -15.57 3.28
CA SER A 145 -13.38 -15.22 1.92
C SER A 145 -14.48 -15.59 0.91
N GLY A 146 -14.84 -14.64 0.03
CA GLY A 146 -15.89 -14.82 -0.98
C GLY A 146 -17.30 -14.45 -0.53
N CYS A 147 -17.51 -14.03 0.72
CA CYS A 147 -18.81 -13.54 1.16
C CYS A 147 -19.02 -12.07 0.74
N ASN A 148 -19.47 -11.87 -0.52
CA ASN A 148 -19.69 -10.55 -1.09
C ASN A 148 -20.73 -9.72 -0.30
N LEU A 149 -21.77 -10.37 0.25
CA LEU A 149 -22.80 -9.71 1.05
C LEU A 149 -22.21 -9.09 2.33
N LEU A 150 -21.31 -9.82 3.01
CA LEU A 150 -20.67 -9.31 4.21
C LEU A 150 -19.71 -8.15 3.89
N SER A 151 -18.92 -8.26 2.81
CA SER A 151 -18.06 -7.16 2.37
C SER A 151 -18.88 -5.91 2.01
N SER A 152 -20.00 -6.09 1.33
CA SER A 152 -20.94 -4.99 1.02
C SER A 152 -21.50 -4.36 2.27
N TRP A 153 -21.91 -5.15 3.24
CA TRP A 153 -22.39 -4.66 4.53
C TRP A 153 -21.29 -3.87 5.27
N VAL A 154 -20.05 -4.34 5.27
CA VAL A 154 -18.91 -3.63 5.88
C VAL A 154 -18.71 -2.27 5.20
N TYR A 155 -18.72 -2.18 3.86
CA TYR A 155 -18.61 -0.89 3.16
C TYR A 155 -19.73 0.07 3.54
N VAL A 156 -20.99 -0.40 3.56
CA VAL A 156 -22.12 0.44 3.96
C VAL A 156 -22.01 0.88 5.42
N TRP A 157 -21.61 -0.02 6.31
CA TRP A 157 -21.46 0.27 7.73
C TRP A 157 -20.35 1.31 7.98
N ILE A 158 -19.13 1.14 7.41
CA ILE A 158 -18.05 2.11 7.61
C ILE A 158 -18.35 3.46 6.95
N ARG A 159 -19.11 3.46 5.82
CA ARG A 159 -19.62 4.70 5.24
C ARG A 159 -20.48 5.45 6.25
N GLN A 160 -21.49 4.79 6.82
CA GLN A 160 -22.42 5.41 7.79
C GLN A 160 -21.74 5.76 9.12
N TYR A 161 -20.80 4.92 9.56
CA TYR A 161 -20.09 5.14 10.82
C TYR A 161 -19.11 6.30 10.74
N TYR A 162 -18.42 6.48 9.59
CA TYR A 162 -17.24 7.33 9.52
C TYR A 162 -17.17 8.20 8.24
N TYR A 163 -17.12 7.61 7.05
CA TYR A 163 -16.77 8.34 5.83
C TYR A 163 -17.82 9.37 5.39
N GLN A 164 -19.08 9.23 5.76
CA GLN A 164 -20.11 10.20 5.44
C GLN A 164 -19.88 11.61 6.02
N TYR A 165 -18.97 11.72 6.96
CA TYR A 165 -18.62 12.99 7.59
C TYR A 165 -17.46 13.71 6.92
N PHE A 166 -16.90 13.19 5.85
CA PHE A 166 -15.79 13.79 5.11
C PHE A 166 -16.23 14.19 3.70
N ASP A 167 -15.71 15.34 3.25
CA ASP A 167 -15.93 15.85 1.90
C ASP A 167 -14.83 15.41 0.92
N TYR A 168 -13.67 14.96 1.45
CA TYR A 168 -12.49 14.57 0.71
C TYR A 168 -11.93 13.23 1.21
N ILE A 169 -11.80 12.28 0.27
CA ILE A 169 -11.23 10.95 0.55
C ILE A 169 -10.04 10.69 -0.38
N HIS A 170 -8.88 10.45 0.19
CA HIS A 170 -7.72 9.91 -0.50
C HIS A 170 -7.93 8.41 -0.78
N CYS A 171 -7.83 8.01 -2.03
CA CYS A 171 -7.90 6.62 -2.49
C CYS A 171 -6.53 6.23 -3.07
N PRO A 172 -5.87 5.16 -2.58
CA PRO A 172 -4.53 4.80 -3.04
C PRO A 172 -4.52 4.23 -4.46
N SER A 173 -5.68 3.91 -5.02
CA SER A 173 -5.84 3.39 -6.38
C SER A 173 -7.20 3.74 -6.97
N GLN A 174 -7.30 3.69 -8.30
CA GLN A 174 -8.58 3.85 -9.00
C GLN A 174 -9.57 2.77 -8.56
N PHE A 175 -9.10 1.52 -8.36
CA PHE A 175 -9.92 0.43 -7.85
C PHE A 175 -10.62 0.80 -6.53
N MET A 176 -9.92 1.44 -5.59
CA MET A 176 -10.52 1.87 -4.32
C MET A 176 -11.53 3.00 -4.52
N ALA A 177 -11.28 3.93 -5.43
CA ALA A 177 -12.23 4.98 -5.76
C ALA A 177 -13.50 4.40 -6.39
N ASP A 178 -13.38 3.43 -7.29
CA ASP A 178 -14.51 2.75 -7.94
C ASP A 178 -15.35 1.95 -6.93
N GLU A 179 -14.70 1.29 -5.96
CA GLU A 179 -15.41 0.62 -4.86
C GLU A 179 -16.21 1.64 -4.02
N LEU A 180 -15.64 2.80 -3.72
CA LEU A 180 -16.38 3.85 -3.01
C LEU A 180 -17.57 4.38 -3.81
N GLU A 181 -17.45 4.55 -5.13
CA GLU A 181 -18.58 4.91 -6.01
C GLU A 181 -19.66 3.82 -5.97
N ARG A 182 -19.28 2.55 -6.11
CA ARG A 182 -20.19 1.41 -6.04
C ARG A 182 -21.04 1.41 -4.78
N TYR A 183 -20.48 1.84 -3.65
CA TYR A 183 -21.17 1.89 -2.36
C TYR A 183 -21.70 3.29 -2.01
N HIS A 184 -21.81 4.20 -3.00
CA HIS A 184 -22.42 5.53 -2.90
C HIS A 184 -21.79 6.44 -1.83
N TYR A 185 -20.46 6.48 -1.76
CA TYR A 185 -19.75 7.47 -0.97
C TYR A 185 -19.79 8.82 -1.68
N LYS A 186 -20.31 9.86 -1.03
CA LYS A 186 -20.56 11.17 -1.65
C LYS A 186 -19.30 12.06 -1.74
N ALA A 187 -18.32 11.82 -0.88
CA ALA A 187 -17.10 12.62 -0.85
C ALA A 187 -16.37 12.65 -2.20
N LYS A 188 -15.65 13.74 -2.48
CA LYS A 188 -14.74 13.85 -3.61
C LYS A 188 -13.57 12.88 -3.40
N LYS A 189 -13.32 11.98 -4.36
CA LYS A 189 -12.25 10.99 -4.29
C LYS A 189 -11.02 11.56 -4.99
N TYR A 190 -9.91 11.53 -4.29
CA TYR A 190 -8.59 11.82 -4.84
C TYR A 190 -7.82 10.53 -5.01
N VAL A 191 -7.60 10.13 -6.25
CA VAL A 191 -6.81 8.93 -6.56
C VAL A 191 -5.35 9.33 -6.56
N ILE A 192 -4.68 9.03 -5.46
CA ILE A 192 -3.27 9.37 -5.25
C ILE A 192 -2.56 8.11 -4.75
N SER A 193 -1.56 7.64 -5.47
CA SER A 193 -0.75 6.51 -5.02
C SER A 193 0.03 6.85 -3.74
N ASN A 194 0.31 5.83 -2.92
CA ASN A 194 1.25 5.99 -1.80
C ASN A 194 2.71 6.21 -2.28
N GLY A 195 2.94 6.10 -3.57
CA GLY A 195 4.19 6.43 -4.24
C GLY A 195 5.31 5.40 -4.06
N ILE A 196 6.27 5.46 -4.97
CA ILE A 196 7.49 4.64 -4.96
C ILE A 196 8.63 5.50 -4.41
N CYS A 197 9.26 5.03 -3.34
CA CYS A 197 10.43 5.73 -2.80
C CYS A 197 11.55 5.79 -3.86
N PRO A 198 12.23 6.94 -4.05
CA PRO A 198 13.25 7.15 -5.10
C PRO A 198 14.45 6.21 -5.05
N ILE A 199 14.64 5.47 -3.95
CA ILE A 199 15.69 4.45 -3.85
C ILE A 199 15.42 3.21 -4.71
N PHE A 200 14.13 2.90 -5.02
CA PHE A 200 13.74 1.79 -5.87
C PHE A 200 13.88 2.17 -7.33
N LYS A 201 15.00 1.84 -7.90
CA LYS A 201 15.38 2.09 -9.29
C LYS A 201 16.32 1.01 -9.79
N PRO A 202 16.51 0.88 -11.10
CA PRO A 202 17.46 -0.06 -11.66
C PRO A 202 18.88 0.17 -11.12
N LYS A 203 19.52 -0.92 -10.70
CA LYS A 203 20.89 -0.94 -10.18
C LYS A 203 21.55 -2.24 -10.58
N GLU A 204 22.81 -2.20 -10.97
CA GLU A 204 23.58 -3.42 -11.19
C GLU A 204 23.88 -4.12 -9.85
N VAL A 205 23.31 -5.30 -9.68
CA VAL A 205 23.54 -6.16 -8.51
C VAL A 205 23.86 -7.57 -9.00
N SER A 206 25.04 -8.05 -8.66
CA SER A 206 25.43 -9.43 -8.99
C SER A 206 24.72 -10.44 -8.07
N LYS A 207 24.27 -11.55 -8.65
CA LYS A 207 23.79 -12.68 -7.85
C LYS A 207 24.89 -13.22 -6.94
N ILE A 208 24.53 -13.48 -5.68
CA ILE A 208 25.44 -14.16 -4.75
C ILE A 208 25.82 -15.55 -5.27
N PRO A 209 26.98 -16.12 -4.87
CA PRO A 209 27.47 -17.37 -5.45
C PRO A 209 26.46 -18.52 -5.45
N SER A 210 25.66 -18.67 -4.40
CA SER A 210 24.63 -19.71 -4.28
C SER A 210 23.45 -19.58 -5.23
N LEU A 211 23.25 -18.39 -5.84
CA LEU A 211 22.15 -18.08 -6.76
C LEU A 211 22.61 -17.98 -8.22
N LYS A 212 23.94 -18.12 -8.48
CA LYS A 212 24.45 -18.12 -9.83
C LYS A 212 23.85 -19.25 -10.67
N GLY A 213 23.37 -18.94 -11.87
CA GLY A 213 22.73 -19.89 -12.77
C GLY A 213 21.27 -20.23 -12.42
N LYS A 214 20.74 -19.76 -11.28
CA LYS A 214 19.32 -19.93 -10.93
C LYS A 214 18.47 -18.79 -11.48
N PHE A 215 17.22 -19.12 -11.81
CA PHE A 215 16.19 -18.12 -12.11
C PHE A 215 15.49 -17.73 -10.80
N CYS A 216 15.75 -16.53 -10.31
CA CYS A 216 15.28 -16.06 -9.01
C CYS A 216 13.91 -15.39 -9.15
N ILE A 217 12.92 -15.93 -8.47
CA ILE A 217 11.56 -15.38 -8.39
C ILE A 217 11.36 -14.77 -7.01
N LEU A 218 10.91 -13.51 -6.97
CA LEU A 218 10.68 -12.76 -5.74
C LEU A 218 9.20 -12.49 -5.55
N MET A 219 8.73 -12.66 -4.32
CA MET A 219 7.47 -12.11 -3.84
C MET A 219 7.70 -11.41 -2.50
N VAL A 220 7.30 -10.14 -2.39
CA VAL A 220 7.44 -9.33 -1.18
C VAL A 220 6.07 -9.06 -0.58
N GLY A 221 5.94 -9.32 0.72
CA GLY A 221 4.73 -9.04 1.46
C GLY A 221 4.51 -9.94 2.67
N ARG A 222 3.52 -9.60 3.48
CA ARG A 222 3.16 -10.39 4.67
C ARG A 222 2.82 -11.83 4.29
N LEU A 223 3.36 -12.80 5.03
CA LEU A 223 3.06 -14.22 4.83
C LEU A 223 1.68 -14.55 5.40
N SER A 224 0.64 -14.32 4.60
CA SER A 224 -0.76 -14.36 5.02
C SER A 224 -1.67 -15.01 3.98
N LYS A 225 -2.92 -15.30 4.37
CA LYS A 225 -3.85 -16.07 3.52
C LYS A 225 -4.19 -15.33 2.23
N GLU A 226 -4.41 -14.01 2.31
CA GLU A 226 -4.81 -13.16 1.18
C GLU A 226 -3.69 -12.92 0.17
N LYS A 227 -2.43 -13.06 0.60
CA LYS A 227 -1.27 -12.88 -0.29
C LYS A 227 -0.96 -14.09 -1.16
N ARG A 228 -1.51 -15.26 -0.83
CA ARG A 228 -1.49 -16.46 -1.68
C ARG A 228 -0.09 -16.96 -2.08
N GLN A 229 0.89 -16.88 -1.18
CA GLN A 229 2.20 -17.51 -1.39
C GLN A 229 2.10 -19.02 -1.65
N ASP A 230 1.03 -19.68 -1.18
CA ASP A 230 0.73 -21.08 -1.47
C ASP A 230 0.57 -21.35 -2.98
N VAL A 231 -0.06 -20.44 -3.72
CA VAL A 231 -0.21 -20.54 -5.18
C VAL A 231 1.16 -20.45 -5.86
N LEU A 232 1.99 -19.50 -5.46
CA LEU A 232 3.33 -19.34 -6.03
C LEU A 232 4.25 -20.54 -5.72
N ILE A 233 4.25 -21.04 -4.48
CA ILE A 233 5.03 -22.23 -4.11
C ILE A 233 4.60 -23.42 -5.00
N LYS A 234 3.30 -23.64 -5.15
CA LYS A 234 2.77 -24.70 -6.01
C LYS A 234 3.12 -24.48 -7.48
N ALA A 235 3.02 -23.25 -7.99
CA ALA A 235 3.41 -22.93 -9.36
C ALA A 235 4.89 -23.25 -9.64
N CYS A 236 5.79 -22.89 -8.72
CA CYS A 236 7.20 -23.25 -8.84
C CYS A 236 7.43 -24.77 -8.89
N SER A 237 6.60 -25.57 -8.21
CA SER A 237 6.69 -27.04 -8.28
C SER A 237 6.12 -27.63 -9.59
N LEU A 238 5.21 -26.93 -10.24
CA LEU A 238 4.58 -27.34 -11.50
C LEU A 238 5.37 -26.90 -12.74
N SER A 239 6.23 -25.90 -12.60
CA SER A 239 7.08 -25.40 -13.67
C SER A 239 8.01 -26.49 -14.21
N LYS A 240 8.17 -26.56 -15.53
CA LYS A 240 9.16 -27.45 -16.17
C LYS A 240 10.61 -27.06 -15.84
N TYR A 241 10.82 -25.87 -15.28
CA TYR A 241 12.12 -25.34 -14.79
C TYR A 241 12.26 -25.40 -13.27
N ALA A 242 11.42 -26.15 -12.55
CA ALA A 242 11.41 -26.21 -11.08
C ALA A 242 12.81 -26.40 -10.47
N SER A 243 13.68 -27.24 -11.07
CA SER A 243 15.07 -27.47 -10.61
C SER A 243 15.99 -26.26 -10.79
N ASN A 244 15.64 -25.33 -11.69
CA ASN A 244 16.41 -24.10 -11.93
C ASN A 244 15.85 -22.90 -11.20
N ILE A 245 14.59 -22.93 -10.74
CA ILE A 245 13.95 -21.83 -10.03
C ILE A 245 14.48 -21.74 -8.59
N GLN A 246 14.83 -20.53 -8.16
CA GLN A 246 15.02 -20.17 -6.77
C GLN A 246 13.92 -19.22 -6.32
N LEU A 247 13.04 -19.70 -5.46
CA LEU A 247 11.97 -18.86 -4.88
C LEU A 247 12.48 -18.11 -3.63
N ILE A 248 12.16 -16.82 -3.57
CA ILE A 248 12.46 -15.93 -2.45
C ILE A 248 11.15 -15.30 -1.97
N LEU A 249 10.80 -15.52 -0.71
CA LEU A 249 9.62 -14.94 -0.06
C LEU A 249 10.09 -13.95 1.01
N ALA A 250 9.96 -12.67 0.71
CA ALA A 250 10.40 -11.58 1.57
C ALA A 250 9.24 -11.06 2.42
N GLY A 251 9.27 -11.35 3.72
CA GLY A 251 8.30 -10.91 4.71
C GLY A 251 8.08 -11.94 5.81
N HIS A 252 7.32 -11.54 6.83
CA HIS A 252 6.86 -12.38 7.91
C HIS A 252 5.34 -12.42 7.99
N GLY A 253 4.78 -13.42 8.65
CA GLY A 253 3.34 -13.44 8.85
C GLY A 253 2.77 -14.74 9.42
N PRO A 254 1.46 -14.77 9.70
CA PRO A 254 0.82 -15.89 10.42
C PRO A 254 0.79 -17.20 9.64
N LYS A 255 1.15 -17.21 8.36
CA LYS A 255 1.21 -18.42 7.52
C LYS A 255 2.63 -18.92 7.26
N GLU A 256 3.64 -18.34 7.88
CA GLU A 256 5.04 -18.67 7.66
C GLU A 256 5.33 -20.16 7.87
N GLU A 257 4.92 -20.73 9.00
CA GLU A 257 5.10 -22.17 9.27
C GLU A 257 4.43 -23.07 8.22
N LYS A 258 3.22 -22.69 7.79
CA LYS A 258 2.51 -23.41 6.71
C LYS A 258 3.30 -23.38 5.41
N TYR A 259 3.86 -22.20 5.06
CA TYR A 259 4.60 -22.04 3.81
C TYR A 259 5.97 -22.72 3.85
N HIS A 260 6.63 -22.76 4.99
CA HIS A 260 7.82 -23.60 5.19
C HIS A 260 7.52 -25.09 4.94
N LYS A 261 6.41 -25.61 5.48
CA LYS A 261 6.00 -27.00 5.23
C LYS A 261 5.68 -27.28 3.76
N LEU A 262 4.92 -26.35 3.12
CA LEU A 262 4.51 -26.49 1.73
C LEU A 262 5.71 -26.44 0.77
N SER A 263 6.73 -25.64 1.08
CA SER A 263 7.91 -25.45 0.24
C SER A 263 8.90 -26.61 0.27
N GLN A 264 8.74 -27.59 1.18
CA GLN A 264 9.62 -28.76 1.27
C GLN A 264 9.56 -29.66 0.03
N SER A 265 8.51 -29.55 -0.78
CA SER A 265 8.37 -30.26 -2.04
C SER A 265 9.17 -29.65 -3.21
N LEU A 266 9.74 -28.45 -3.04
CA LEU A 266 10.50 -27.79 -4.09
C LEU A 266 11.93 -28.35 -4.18
N PRO A 267 12.49 -28.49 -5.40
CA PRO A 267 13.86 -28.97 -5.60
C PRO A 267 14.91 -28.07 -4.93
N ASN A 268 14.67 -26.74 -4.90
CA ASN A 268 15.54 -25.79 -4.23
C ASN A 268 14.83 -25.25 -2.99
N PRO A 269 15.49 -25.23 -1.81
CA PRO A 269 14.91 -24.65 -0.59
C PRO A 269 14.51 -23.20 -0.80
N VAL A 270 13.29 -22.84 -0.39
CA VAL A 270 12.82 -21.44 -0.46
C VAL A 270 13.60 -20.58 0.52
N ILE A 271 14.03 -19.42 0.07
CA ILE A 271 14.64 -18.41 0.92
C ILE A 271 13.53 -17.56 1.54
N PHE A 272 13.35 -17.69 2.85
CA PHE A 272 12.48 -16.83 3.64
C PHE A 272 13.33 -15.78 4.35
N GLY A 273 12.86 -14.54 4.39
CA GLY A 273 13.58 -13.49 5.11
C GLY A 273 12.76 -12.21 5.28
N PHE A 274 13.18 -11.40 6.22
CA PHE A 274 12.69 -10.04 6.40
C PHE A 274 13.85 -9.08 6.13
N TYR A 275 13.64 -8.13 5.27
CA TYR A 275 14.70 -7.30 4.71
C TYR A 275 14.47 -5.83 5.06
N SER A 276 15.57 -5.10 5.29
CA SER A 276 15.53 -3.65 5.33
C SER A 276 15.17 -3.07 3.96
N GLN A 277 14.77 -1.82 3.91
CA GLN A 277 14.44 -1.16 2.65
C GLN A 277 15.64 -1.14 1.68
N SER A 278 16.86 -0.91 2.18
CA SER A 278 18.09 -0.96 1.39
C SER A 278 18.40 -2.35 0.84
N ASP A 279 18.14 -3.39 1.65
CA ASP A 279 18.34 -4.78 1.22
C ASP A 279 17.28 -5.20 0.19
N LEU A 280 16.04 -4.71 0.33
CA LEU A 280 14.99 -4.93 -0.67
C LEU A 280 15.36 -4.35 -2.04
N VAL A 281 15.98 -3.17 -2.10
CA VAL A 281 16.47 -2.61 -3.37
C VAL A 281 17.45 -3.57 -4.04
N ASN A 282 18.41 -4.14 -3.28
CA ASN A 282 19.35 -5.11 -3.82
C ASN A 282 18.65 -6.40 -4.26
N LEU A 283 17.67 -6.86 -3.48
CA LEU A 283 16.92 -8.07 -3.75
C LEU A 283 16.08 -7.95 -5.03
N TYR A 284 15.34 -6.83 -5.21
CA TYR A 284 14.63 -6.55 -6.45
C TYR A 284 15.57 -6.53 -7.66
N ASN A 285 16.72 -5.89 -7.55
CA ASN A 285 17.68 -5.77 -8.65
C ASN A 285 18.48 -7.05 -8.94
N MET A 286 18.51 -8.02 -8.00
CA MET A 286 19.19 -9.30 -8.17
C MET A 286 18.29 -10.38 -8.78
N CYS A 287 16.97 -10.28 -8.60
CA CYS A 287 16.00 -11.28 -9.06
C CYS A 287 15.68 -11.15 -10.56
N ASP A 288 15.07 -12.17 -11.12
CA ASP A 288 14.75 -12.25 -12.55
C ASP A 288 13.28 -12.01 -12.86
N LEU A 289 12.38 -12.27 -11.89
CA LEU A 289 10.94 -12.11 -12.02
C LEU A 289 10.31 -11.73 -10.69
N TYR A 290 9.29 -10.91 -10.72
CA TYR A 290 8.46 -10.63 -9.56
C TYR A 290 7.08 -11.29 -9.72
N VAL A 291 6.56 -11.89 -8.66
CA VAL A 291 5.20 -12.45 -8.66
C VAL A 291 4.36 -11.78 -7.59
N HIS A 292 3.16 -11.38 -7.95
CA HIS A 292 2.17 -10.84 -7.02
C HIS A 292 0.90 -11.68 -7.04
N ALA A 293 0.85 -12.72 -6.20
CA ALA A 293 -0.23 -13.72 -6.22
C ALA A 293 -1.45 -13.33 -5.37
N ALA A 294 -1.46 -12.13 -4.76
CA ALA A 294 -2.48 -11.71 -3.81
C ALA A 294 -3.89 -11.66 -4.39
N ASP A 295 -4.86 -12.22 -3.66
CA ASP A 295 -6.28 -12.12 -4.00
C ASP A 295 -6.86 -10.74 -3.66
N VAL A 296 -6.35 -10.07 -2.62
CA VAL A 296 -6.89 -8.80 -2.09
C VAL A 296 -5.77 -7.79 -1.90
N GLU A 297 -5.88 -6.65 -2.56
CA GLU A 297 -4.96 -5.51 -2.44
C GLU A 297 -5.69 -4.19 -2.70
N SER A 298 -5.42 -3.20 -1.88
CA SER A 298 -5.87 -1.82 -2.13
C SER A 298 -4.94 -1.04 -3.07
N GLU A 299 -3.65 -1.41 -3.15
CA GLU A 299 -2.67 -0.82 -4.07
C GLU A 299 -1.54 -1.80 -4.44
N ALA A 300 -0.78 -2.33 -3.46
CA ALA A 300 0.41 -3.19 -3.62
C ALA A 300 1.71 -2.43 -3.96
N ILE A 301 2.19 -1.62 -3.02
CA ILE A 301 3.44 -0.84 -3.14
C ILE A 301 4.63 -1.75 -3.55
N SER A 302 4.75 -2.95 -2.98
CA SER A 302 5.83 -3.89 -3.31
C SER A 302 5.86 -4.32 -4.79
N CYS A 303 4.70 -4.34 -5.47
CA CYS A 303 4.64 -4.58 -6.90
C CYS A 303 5.19 -3.39 -7.69
N MET A 304 4.86 -2.17 -7.24
CA MET A 304 5.37 -0.94 -7.86
C MET A 304 6.89 -0.81 -7.65
N GLU A 305 7.39 -1.11 -6.47
CA GLU A 305 8.83 -1.14 -6.16
C GLU A 305 9.58 -2.14 -7.05
N ALA A 306 8.97 -3.32 -7.29
CA ALA A 306 9.56 -4.35 -8.16
C ALA A 306 9.72 -3.87 -9.60
N PHE A 307 8.66 -3.34 -10.21
CA PHE A 307 8.76 -2.89 -11.59
C PHE A 307 9.55 -1.59 -11.76
N ALA A 308 9.61 -0.73 -10.74
CA ALA A 308 10.52 0.41 -10.73
C ALA A 308 12.00 -0.01 -10.72
N CYS A 309 12.33 -1.14 -10.11
CA CYS A 309 13.65 -1.76 -10.20
C CYS A 309 13.88 -2.55 -11.50
N GLY A 310 12.89 -2.65 -12.38
CA GLY A 310 12.99 -3.32 -13.67
C GLY A 310 12.55 -4.79 -13.69
N LEU A 311 11.98 -5.32 -12.60
CA LEU A 311 11.38 -6.65 -12.64
C LEU A 311 10.04 -6.63 -13.39
N VAL A 312 9.86 -7.55 -14.32
CA VAL A 312 8.55 -7.80 -14.91
C VAL A 312 7.67 -8.48 -13.86
N PRO A 313 6.50 -7.92 -13.53
CA PRO A 313 5.60 -8.54 -12.58
C PRO A 313 4.67 -9.54 -13.28
N VAL A 314 4.42 -10.69 -12.62
CA VAL A 314 3.33 -11.61 -12.93
C VAL A 314 2.30 -11.50 -11.81
N ILE A 315 1.10 -11.04 -12.14
CA ILE A 315 0.11 -10.52 -11.20
C ILE A 315 -1.16 -11.36 -11.27
N ALA A 316 -1.73 -11.70 -10.11
CA ALA A 316 -3.03 -12.37 -10.05
C ALA A 316 -4.15 -11.45 -10.58
N ASN A 317 -4.90 -11.90 -11.60
CA ASN A 317 -6.06 -11.19 -12.12
C ASN A 317 -7.28 -11.38 -11.20
N SER A 318 -7.17 -10.86 -9.98
CA SER A 318 -8.25 -10.92 -8.99
C SER A 318 -9.23 -9.77 -9.18
N PRO A 319 -10.56 -10.04 -9.16
CA PRO A 319 -11.58 -8.99 -9.26
C PRO A 319 -11.65 -8.07 -8.02
N ILE A 320 -11.03 -8.48 -6.91
CA ILE A 320 -11.04 -7.75 -5.64
C ILE A 320 -9.63 -7.24 -5.26
N SER A 321 -8.77 -7.04 -6.26
CA SER A 321 -7.42 -6.52 -6.10
C SER A 321 -7.15 -5.37 -7.05
N ALA A 322 -6.56 -4.30 -6.53
CA ALA A 322 -6.10 -3.16 -7.32
C ALA A 322 -4.89 -3.50 -8.20
N THR A 323 -4.14 -4.57 -7.88
CA THR A 323 -2.82 -4.83 -8.47
C THR A 323 -2.86 -5.06 -9.97
N LYS A 324 -3.97 -5.60 -10.51
CA LYS A 324 -4.15 -5.83 -11.96
C LYS A 324 -4.02 -4.54 -12.79
N GLN A 325 -4.26 -3.37 -12.21
CA GLN A 325 -4.09 -2.08 -12.90
C GLN A 325 -2.64 -1.79 -13.32
N PHE A 326 -1.67 -2.48 -12.72
CA PHE A 326 -0.25 -2.32 -13.04
C PHE A 326 0.20 -3.17 -14.24
N ALA A 327 -0.61 -4.12 -14.70
CA ALA A 327 -0.26 -4.93 -15.85
C ALA A 327 -0.24 -4.07 -17.13
N LEU A 328 0.93 -3.98 -17.77
CA LEU A 328 1.11 -3.31 -19.06
C LEU A 328 0.82 -4.23 -20.24
N ASP A 329 0.73 -5.53 -19.98
CA ASP A 329 0.59 -6.57 -20.97
C ASP A 329 -0.19 -7.75 -20.36
N GLU A 330 -1.01 -8.44 -21.14
CA GLU A 330 -1.80 -9.58 -20.65
C GLU A 330 -0.91 -10.74 -20.15
N ARG A 331 0.31 -10.86 -20.69
CA ARG A 331 1.32 -11.84 -20.23
C ARG A 331 1.80 -11.58 -18.79
N SER A 332 1.51 -10.40 -18.23
CA SER A 332 1.73 -10.09 -16.81
C SER A 332 0.55 -10.48 -15.92
N LEU A 333 -0.54 -11.03 -16.47
CA LEU A 333 -1.72 -11.41 -15.71
C LEU A 333 -1.92 -12.93 -15.76
N PHE A 334 -2.00 -13.56 -14.59
CA PHE A 334 -2.41 -14.95 -14.48
C PHE A 334 -3.76 -15.07 -13.76
N LYS A 335 -4.48 -16.15 -14.03
CA LYS A 335 -5.78 -16.43 -13.41
C LYS A 335 -5.61 -16.65 -11.90
N HIS A 336 -6.18 -15.76 -11.09
CA HIS A 336 -5.98 -15.77 -9.64
C HIS A 336 -6.33 -17.14 -9.02
N GLY A 337 -5.46 -17.61 -8.13
CA GLY A 337 -5.60 -18.91 -7.47
C GLY A 337 -5.21 -20.11 -8.33
N ASP A 338 -4.91 -19.94 -9.61
CA ASP A 338 -4.54 -21.01 -10.53
C ASP A 338 -3.01 -21.16 -10.58
N ALA A 339 -2.49 -22.19 -9.91
CA ALA A 339 -1.06 -22.43 -9.84
C ALA A 339 -0.47 -22.98 -11.17
N GLN A 340 -1.26 -23.64 -11.99
CA GLN A 340 -0.79 -24.11 -13.30
C GLN A 340 -0.63 -22.94 -14.26
N ASP A 341 -1.62 -22.07 -14.33
CA ASP A 341 -1.56 -20.88 -15.17
C ASP A 341 -0.39 -19.96 -14.75
N LEU A 342 -0.14 -19.82 -13.44
CA LEU A 342 1.04 -19.10 -12.96
C LEU A 342 2.36 -19.80 -13.36
N ALA A 343 2.41 -21.13 -13.31
CA ALA A 343 3.58 -21.88 -13.75
C ALA A 343 3.87 -21.66 -15.24
N ASP A 344 2.82 -21.69 -16.07
CA ASP A 344 2.93 -21.44 -17.51
C ASP A 344 3.46 -20.03 -17.83
N HIS A 345 3.03 -19.01 -17.07
CA HIS A 345 3.56 -17.64 -17.17
C HIS A 345 5.03 -17.54 -16.72
N ILE A 346 5.39 -18.23 -15.63
CA ILE A 346 6.79 -18.30 -15.18
C ILE A 346 7.67 -18.92 -16.27
N ASP A 347 7.24 -20.06 -16.81
CA ASP A 347 7.96 -20.77 -17.87
C ASP A 347 8.11 -19.91 -19.12
N TYR A 348 7.06 -19.21 -19.51
CA TYR A 348 7.10 -18.26 -20.63
C TYR A 348 8.20 -17.21 -20.43
N TRP A 349 8.30 -16.56 -19.26
CA TRP A 349 9.30 -15.53 -19.02
C TRP A 349 10.73 -16.08 -18.87
N ILE A 350 10.89 -17.36 -18.54
CA ILE A 350 12.20 -18.04 -18.60
C ILE A 350 12.63 -18.25 -20.05
N GLU A 351 11.69 -18.62 -20.93
CA GLU A 351 11.95 -18.93 -22.34
C GLU A 351 12.10 -17.70 -23.24
N HIS A 352 11.54 -16.55 -22.81
CA HIS A 352 11.53 -15.32 -23.63
C HIS A 352 12.29 -14.16 -22.97
N PRO A 353 13.62 -14.30 -22.72
CA PRO A 353 14.39 -13.30 -21.99
C PRO A 353 14.46 -11.94 -22.69
N GLU A 354 14.47 -11.90 -24.03
CA GLU A 354 14.52 -10.64 -24.79
C GLU A 354 13.18 -9.88 -24.67
N GLU A 355 12.05 -10.57 -24.78
CA GLU A 355 10.74 -9.94 -24.59
C GLU A 355 10.57 -9.44 -23.14
N LYS A 356 11.04 -10.22 -22.17
CA LYS A 356 11.08 -9.79 -20.76
C LYS A 356 11.88 -8.51 -20.58
N LYS A 357 13.03 -8.40 -21.24
CA LYS A 357 13.91 -7.21 -21.20
C LYS A 357 13.22 -5.98 -21.79
N GLU A 358 12.53 -6.14 -22.92
CA GLU A 358 11.77 -5.04 -23.54
C GLU A 358 10.59 -4.60 -22.66
N LEU A 359 9.86 -5.56 -22.06
CA LEU A 359 8.76 -5.24 -21.17
C LEU A 359 9.24 -4.59 -19.86
N SER A 360 10.41 -5.01 -19.35
CA SER A 360 11.07 -4.39 -18.19
C SER A 360 11.29 -2.89 -18.39
N LYS A 361 11.79 -2.47 -19.55
CA LYS A 361 11.98 -1.04 -19.88
C LYS A 361 10.66 -0.27 -19.79
N LYS A 362 9.58 -0.82 -20.35
CA LYS A 362 8.24 -0.19 -20.29
C LYS A 362 7.74 -0.08 -18.87
N TYR A 363 8.01 -1.06 -18.02
CA TYR A 363 7.66 -1.02 -16.60
C TYR A 363 8.42 0.05 -15.83
N ILE A 364 9.74 0.19 -16.09
CA ILE A 364 10.55 1.28 -15.52
C ILE A 364 9.98 2.64 -15.93
N GLU A 365 9.70 2.85 -17.22
CA GLU A 365 9.11 4.09 -17.72
C GLU A 365 7.73 4.37 -17.06
N SER A 366 6.90 3.33 -16.93
CA SER A 366 5.58 3.46 -16.31
C SER A 366 5.63 3.80 -14.82
N SER A 367 6.73 3.50 -14.14
CA SER A 367 6.89 3.78 -12.71
C SER A 367 6.94 5.27 -12.38
N ALA A 368 7.33 6.12 -13.35
CA ALA A 368 7.43 7.56 -13.16
C ALA A 368 6.11 8.22 -12.69
N LYS A 369 4.97 7.68 -13.09
CA LYS A 369 3.65 8.18 -12.67
C LYS A 369 3.34 7.93 -11.19
N TYR A 370 4.11 7.05 -10.55
CA TYR A 370 4.02 6.72 -9.12
C TYR A 370 5.19 7.28 -8.32
N ASP A 371 5.89 8.27 -8.88
CA ASP A 371 6.95 8.97 -8.17
C ASP A 371 6.44 9.51 -6.82
N PHE A 372 7.20 9.27 -5.76
CA PHE A 372 6.77 9.60 -4.40
C PHE A 372 6.57 11.10 -4.20
N ASP A 373 7.51 11.92 -4.68
CA ASP A 373 7.44 13.36 -4.52
C ASP A 373 6.25 13.94 -5.25
N HIS A 374 5.97 13.45 -6.47
CA HIS A 374 4.76 13.81 -7.21
C HIS A 374 3.47 13.43 -6.45
N CYS A 375 3.43 12.24 -5.85
CA CYS A 375 2.28 11.81 -5.04
C CYS A 375 2.07 12.69 -3.81
N VAL A 376 3.16 13.11 -3.13
CA VAL A 376 3.11 14.05 -2.00
C VAL A 376 2.58 15.42 -2.45
N ASP A 377 3.01 15.92 -3.61
CA ASP A 377 2.50 17.19 -4.16
C ASP A 377 0.99 17.11 -4.47
N MET A 378 0.51 15.96 -4.96
CA MET A 378 -0.93 15.72 -5.13
C MET A 378 -1.68 15.69 -3.79
N MET A 379 -1.09 15.13 -2.73
CA MET A 379 -1.66 15.16 -1.38
C MET A 379 -1.77 16.59 -0.84
N ILE A 380 -0.74 17.41 -1.02
CA ILE A 380 -0.75 18.84 -0.67
C ILE A 380 -1.85 19.56 -1.48
N GLY A 381 -2.01 19.23 -2.75
CA GLY A 381 -3.10 19.74 -3.59
C GLY A 381 -4.49 19.44 -3.01
N MET A 382 -4.72 18.20 -2.58
CA MET A 382 -5.97 17.79 -1.91
C MET A 382 -6.18 18.57 -0.60
N PHE A 383 -5.13 18.83 0.18
CA PHE A 383 -5.22 19.61 1.41
C PHE A 383 -5.59 21.05 1.13
N ASN A 384 -4.97 21.67 0.12
CA ASN A 384 -5.27 23.04 -0.29
C ASN A 384 -6.71 23.19 -0.78
N ASP A 385 -7.22 22.23 -1.57
CA ASP A 385 -8.61 22.21 -2.03
C ASP A 385 -9.57 22.14 -0.83
N ALA A 386 -9.29 21.29 0.15
CA ALA A 386 -10.13 21.15 1.34
C ALA A 386 -10.13 22.42 2.23
N ILE A 387 -9.00 23.11 2.32
CA ILE A 387 -8.88 24.41 3.04
C ILE A 387 -9.67 25.49 2.29
N ALA A 388 -9.49 25.59 0.97
CA ALA A 388 -10.13 26.61 0.16
C ALA A 388 -11.67 26.47 0.13
N ASP A 389 -12.18 25.25 0.00
CA ASP A 389 -13.62 24.99 0.00
C ASP A 389 -14.25 25.34 1.36
N LYS A 390 -13.52 25.12 2.46
CA LYS A 390 -13.99 25.50 3.80
C LYS A 390 -14.04 27.02 4.01
N ALA A 391 -13.11 27.76 3.41
CA ALA A 391 -13.07 29.21 3.50
C ALA A 391 -14.24 29.90 2.72
N ASN A 392 -14.85 29.19 1.79
CA ASN A 392 -15.95 29.68 0.96
C ASN A 392 -17.36 29.38 1.53
N VAL A 393 -17.44 28.71 2.68
CA VAL A 393 -18.70 28.37 3.39
C VAL A 393 -18.83 29.20 4.66
#